data_2d3ef55defca65dfc3c41884a535d19d
#
_entry.id   2d3ef55defca65dfc3c41884a535d19d
#
_cell.length_a   1.000
_cell.length_b   1.000
_cell.length_c   1.000
_cell.angle_alpha   90.00
_cell.angle_beta   90.00
_cell.angle_gamma   90.00
#
_symmetry.space_group_name_H-M   'P 1'
#
loop_
_entity.id
_entity.type
_entity.pdbx_description
1 polymer ?
#
loop_
_entity_poly.entity_id
_entity_poly.type
_entity_poly.pdbx_seq_one_letter_code
_entity_poly.pdbx_strand_id
1 'polypeptide(L)'
;MLLLEPDSKLVTELAPSPNHYDGYYERKSPWVVLHTMETPENSTVARNIATGWFSRVEARTSAHYVVGDTEIFQCLNEGDYAWAAMPTGNAHGIHIEMAGHASQSRSEWFDDYSRTMLELVAALTADICARHGIPVRILTDAQLAAGEKGITSHAAISRVFRESDHTDPGYGFPWDYFLERVQAHRNGNANISAGAPPAPAPQQAAPAQPAGPTPLPNGVWYNARGWFTADRRLEVSADTEVDSPALGYYTAGSGFNYDGYIAANGYVWLSYVSWAGPRRYVAVGPNDGREDTTWGTGF
;
A
#
# COMPACT_ATOMS: atom_id res chain seq x y z
N MET A 1 5.81 -33.94 7.49
CA MET A 1 5.12 -32.70 7.82
C MET A 1 5.75 -32.16 9.09
N LEU A 2 6.56 -31.11 8.99
CA LEU A 2 7.05 -30.40 10.15
C LEU A 2 5.84 -29.76 10.86
N LEU A 3 5.82 -29.80 12.19
CA LEU A 3 4.81 -29.10 12.94
C LEU A 3 5.00 -27.58 12.70
N LEU A 4 3.91 -26.85 12.52
CA LEU A 4 3.97 -25.40 12.46
C LEU A 4 4.40 -24.88 13.84
N GLU A 5 5.50 -24.15 13.85
CA GLU A 5 6.03 -23.45 15.03
C GLU A 5 6.04 -21.94 14.74
N PRO A 6 5.88 -21.08 15.75
CA PRO A 6 5.87 -19.65 15.49
C PRO A 6 7.25 -19.14 15.05
N ASP A 7 7.33 -18.62 13.83
CA ASP A 7 8.54 -17.98 13.32
C ASP A 7 8.80 -16.61 13.97
N SER A 8 7.74 -15.94 14.40
CA SER A 8 7.79 -14.64 15.08
C SER A 8 7.22 -14.73 16.51
N LYS A 9 7.84 -14.03 17.44
CA LYS A 9 7.32 -13.87 18.82
C LYS A 9 6.04 -13.05 18.91
N LEU A 10 5.66 -12.38 17.80
CA LEU A 10 4.45 -11.57 17.70
C LEU A 10 3.22 -12.41 17.35
N VAL A 11 3.41 -13.65 16.94
CA VAL A 11 2.29 -14.56 16.64
C VAL A 11 1.46 -14.81 17.88
N THR A 12 0.16 -14.55 17.76
CA THR A 12 -0.80 -14.77 18.84
C THR A 12 -1.40 -16.18 18.79
N GLU A 13 -1.56 -16.73 17.59
CA GLU A 13 -2.15 -18.07 17.39
C GLU A 13 -1.62 -18.72 16.10
N LEU A 14 -1.49 -20.04 16.13
CA LEU A 14 -1.16 -20.85 14.97
C LEU A 14 -2.44 -21.39 14.32
N ALA A 15 -2.60 -21.19 13.01
CA ALA A 15 -3.75 -21.63 12.22
C ALA A 15 -3.28 -22.37 10.94
N PRO A 16 -2.76 -23.59 11.02
CA PRO A 16 -2.11 -24.28 9.91
C PRO A 16 -3.00 -24.39 8.67
N SER A 17 -2.46 -23.99 7.50
CA SER A 17 -3.11 -24.13 6.21
C SER A 17 -2.54 -25.35 5.46
N PRO A 18 -3.40 -26.20 4.85
CA PRO A 18 -2.96 -27.27 3.98
C PRO A 18 -2.58 -26.79 2.56
N ASN A 19 -2.82 -25.52 2.23
CA ASN A 19 -2.68 -24.95 0.90
C ASN A 19 -1.29 -24.36 0.70
N HIS A 20 -0.27 -25.17 0.60
CA HIS A 20 1.10 -24.74 0.39
C HIS A 20 1.91 -25.84 -0.30
N TYR A 21 3.12 -25.50 -0.73
CA TYR A 21 4.15 -26.48 -1.02
C TYR A 21 5.21 -26.40 0.07
N ASP A 22 5.69 -27.56 0.52
CA ASP A 22 6.79 -27.63 1.48
C ASP A 22 8.02 -26.93 0.88
N GLY A 23 8.60 -26.00 1.64
CA GLY A 23 9.85 -25.36 1.27
C GLY A 23 11.04 -26.22 1.62
N TYR A 24 12.15 -25.98 0.93
CA TYR A 24 13.44 -26.58 1.28
C TYR A 24 14.23 -25.61 2.17
N TYR A 25 15.09 -26.11 3.03
CA TYR A 25 15.89 -25.35 4.00
C TYR A 25 16.69 -24.16 3.44
N GLU A 26 16.81 -24.02 2.13
CA GLU A 26 17.53 -22.94 1.46
C GLU A 26 16.64 -21.92 0.77
N ARG A 27 15.31 -21.96 0.98
CA ARG A 27 14.42 -20.94 0.39
C ARG A 27 14.85 -19.56 0.87
N LYS A 28 15.20 -18.71 -0.08
CA LYS A 28 15.47 -17.29 0.17
C LYS A 28 14.23 -16.50 -0.20
N SER A 29 13.54 -15.98 0.79
CA SER A 29 12.41 -15.09 0.58
C SER A 29 12.92 -13.64 0.61
N PRO A 30 13.14 -13.02 -0.56
CA PRO A 30 13.66 -11.67 -0.62
C PRO A 30 12.60 -10.61 -0.34
N TRP A 31 11.31 -10.98 -0.35
CA TRP A 31 10.21 -10.02 -0.28
C TRP A 31 9.30 -10.28 0.92
N VAL A 32 8.89 -9.18 1.58
CA VAL A 32 7.67 -9.15 2.39
C VAL A 32 6.56 -8.61 1.48
N VAL A 33 5.50 -9.36 1.30
CA VAL A 33 4.40 -9.03 0.38
C VAL A 33 3.13 -8.73 1.18
N LEU A 34 2.60 -7.53 1.01
CA LEU A 34 1.35 -7.11 1.65
C LEU A 34 0.15 -7.38 0.74
N HIS A 35 -0.91 -7.87 1.37
CA HIS A 35 -2.21 -8.18 0.76
C HIS A 35 -3.36 -7.60 1.58
N THR A 36 -4.54 -7.53 0.98
CA THR A 36 -5.82 -7.35 1.68
C THR A 36 -6.72 -8.55 1.45
N MET A 37 -7.45 -8.94 2.50
CA MET A 37 -8.36 -10.08 2.48
C MET A 37 -9.62 -9.83 1.62
N GLU A 38 -9.80 -8.61 1.11
CA GLU A 38 -11.02 -8.16 0.41
C GLU A 38 -12.30 -8.41 1.25
N THR A 39 -12.21 -8.13 2.54
CA THR A 39 -13.28 -8.34 3.53
C THR A 39 -13.48 -7.10 4.39
N PRO A 40 -14.71 -6.84 4.88
CA PRO A 40 -14.94 -5.76 5.83
C PRO A 40 -14.12 -5.94 7.12
N GLU A 41 -13.60 -4.84 7.62
CA GLU A 41 -12.88 -4.80 8.89
C GLU A 41 -13.81 -5.09 10.07
N ASN A 42 -13.45 -6.04 10.89
CA ASN A 42 -14.09 -6.35 12.17
C ASN A 42 -13.19 -7.27 13.02
N SER A 43 -13.45 -7.34 14.31
CA SER A 43 -12.62 -8.07 15.29
C SER A 43 -12.56 -9.60 15.11
N THR A 44 -13.32 -10.18 14.17
CA THR A 44 -13.34 -11.63 13.92
C THR A 44 -12.83 -12.01 12.54
N VAL A 45 -12.61 -11.03 11.66
CA VAL A 45 -12.29 -11.33 10.24
C VAL A 45 -10.98 -12.08 10.09
N ALA A 46 -9.92 -11.66 10.76
CA ALA A 46 -8.62 -12.33 10.69
C ALA A 46 -8.73 -13.79 11.15
N ARG A 47 -9.40 -14.05 12.25
CA ARG A 47 -9.68 -15.40 12.75
C ARG A 47 -10.47 -16.22 11.73
N ASN A 48 -11.55 -15.66 11.16
CA ASN A 48 -12.37 -16.34 10.18
C ASN A 48 -11.60 -16.71 8.91
N ILE A 49 -10.71 -15.86 8.46
CA ILE A 49 -9.83 -16.14 7.32
C ILE A 49 -8.81 -17.22 7.68
N ALA A 50 -8.08 -17.05 8.78
CA ALA A 50 -7.03 -17.98 9.18
C ALA A 50 -7.56 -19.37 9.51
N THR A 51 -8.55 -19.46 10.41
CA THR A 51 -9.04 -20.74 10.93
C THR A 51 -10.24 -21.29 10.16
N GLY A 52 -10.98 -20.45 9.43
CA GLY A 52 -12.20 -20.84 8.71
C GLY A 52 -12.00 -21.01 7.21
N TRP A 53 -11.17 -20.19 6.57
CA TRP A 53 -10.96 -20.24 5.12
C TRP A 53 -9.63 -20.92 4.77
N PHE A 54 -8.49 -20.38 5.18
CA PHE A 54 -7.17 -20.93 4.84
C PHE A 54 -6.92 -22.35 5.38
N SER A 55 -7.62 -22.76 6.43
CA SER A 55 -7.55 -24.10 6.99
C SER A 55 -8.22 -25.18 6.13
N ARG A 56 -8.95 -24.80 5.08
CA ARG A 56 -9.68 -25.72 4.18
C ARG A 56 -8.89 -25.99 2.91
N VAL A 57 -8.80 -27.25 2.51
CA VAL A 57 -8.16 -27.65 1.23
C VAL A 57 -8.83 -26.96 0.03
N GLU A 58 -10.15 -26.80 0.09
CA GLU A 58 -10.96 -26.21 -0.97
C GLU A 58 -10.68 -24.74 -1.21
N ALA A 59 -10.10 -24.03 -0.24
CA ALA A 59 -9.72 -22.62 -0.38
C ALA A 59 -8.71 -22.41 -1.51
N ARG A 60 -7.78 -23.36 -1.70
CA ARG A 60 -6.72 -23.31 -2.70
C ARG A 60 -5.93 -22.00 -2.70
N THR A 61 -5.88 -21.35 -1.54
CA THR A 61 -5.15 -20.12 -1.28
C THR A 61 -4.67 -20.12 0.16
N SER A 62 -3.62 -19.37 0.44
CA SER A 62 -3.03 -19.22 1.77
C SER A 62 -2.11 -18.02 1.81
N ALA A 63 -1.75 -17.59 3.01
CA ALA A 63 -0.64 -16.68 3.27
C ALA A 63 0.16 -17.21 4.47
N HIS A 64 1.33 -16.65 4.72
CA HIS A 64 2.11 -16.99 5.90
C HIS A 64 1.46 -16.44 7.16
N TYR A 65 0.94 -15.22 7.05
CA TYR A 65 0.32 -14.50 8.15
C TYR A 65 -1.01 -13.90 7.78
N VAL A 66 -1.92 -13.85 8.73
CA VAL A 66 -3.20 -13.17 8.68
C VAL A 66 -3.29 -12.25 9.89
N VAL A 67 -3.49 -10.95 9.67
CA VAL A 67 -3.44 -9.93 10.71
C VAL A 67 -4.74 -9.16 10.80
N GLY A 68 -5.28 -9.06 12.00
CA GLY A 68 -6.40 -8.18 12.38
C GLY A 68 -5.92 -7.04 13.28
N ASP A 69 -6.87 -6.41 13.96
CA ASP A 69 -6.57 -5.31 14.88
C ASP A 69 -5.92 -5.75 16.20
N THR A 70 -6.09 -7.01 16.59
CA THR A 70 -5.62 -7.53 17.90
C THR A 70 -4.86 -8.86 17.78
N GLU A 71 -4.85 -9.49 16.62
CA GLU A 71 -4.35 -10.85 16.45
C GLU A 71 -3.44 -10.97 15.22
N ILE A 72 -2.38 -11.75 15.37
CA ILE A 72 -1.49 -12.20 14.30
C ILE A 72 -1.56 -13.72 14.26
N PHE A 73 -2.18 -14.25 13.22
CA PHE A 73 -2.19 -15.69 12.94
C PHE A 73 -1.02 -16.04 12.04
N GLN A 74 -0.30 -17.11 12.39
CA GLN A 74 0.62 -17.73 11.45
C GLN A 74 -0.02 -18.99 10.87
N CYS A 75 -0.11 -19.06 9.53
CA CYS A 75 -0.74 -20.16 8.83
C CYS A 75 0.27 -21.11 8.15
N LEU A 76 1.46 -20.64 7.83
CA LEU A 76 2.55 -21.40 7.22
C LEU A 76 3.89 -21.04 7.85
N ASN A 77 4.86 -21.97 7.81
CA ASN A 77 6.24 -21.61 8.10
C ASN A 77 6.75 -20.65 7.01
N GLU A 78 7.57 -19.66 7.37
CA GLU A 78 8.13 -18.71 6.40
C GLU A 78 9.02 -19.39 5.33
N GLY A 79 9.47 -20.60 5.60
CA GLY A 79 10.20 -21.44 4.65
C GLY A 79 9.34 -22.12 3.59
N ASP A 80 8.02 -22.18 3.77
CA ASP A 80 7.10 -22.83 2.84
C ASP A 80 6.66 -21.88 1.72
N TYR A 81 6.04 -22.40 0.67
CA TYR A 81 5.52 -21.61 -0.45
C TYR A 81 4.01 -21.43 -0.28
N ALA A 82 3.60 -20.24 0.10
CA ALA A 82 2.16 -19.87 0.14
C ALA A 82 1.56 -19.86 -1.27
N TRP A 83 0.25 -20.09 -1.34
CA TRP A 83 -0.52 -19.92 -2.58
C TRP A 83 -1.24 -18.56 -2.54
N ALA A 84 -0.46 -17.48 -2.69
CA ALA A 84 -0.91 -16.11 -2.44
C ALA A 84 -0.82 -15.16 -3.64
N ALA A 85 0.25 -15.25 -4.45
CA ALA A 85 0.55 -14.24 -5.46
C ALA A 85 1.14 -14.83 -6.74
N MET A 86 0.56 -15.94 -7.23
CA MET A 86 0.99 -16.66 -8.44
C MET A 86 2.44 -17.17 -8.34
N PRO A 87 2.97 -17.88 -9.35
CA PRO A 87 4.24 -18.60 -9.21
C PRO A 87 5.40 -17.75 -8.71
N THR A 88 5.60 -16.56 -9.30
CA THR A 88 6.76 -15.72 -8.93
C THR A 88 6.61 -15.16 -7.52
N GLY A 89 5.44 -14.63 -7.17
CA GLY A 89 5.18 -14.13 -5.82
C GLY A 89 5.26 -15.24 -4.77
N ASN A 90 4.65 -16.39 -5.03
CA ASN A 90 4.67 -17.54 -4.14
C ASN A 90 6.11 -18.04 -3.88
N ALA A 91 6.95 -18.02 -4.91
CA ALA A 91 8.33 -18.52 -4.82
C ALA A 91 9.24 -17.58 -3.99
N HIS A 92 8.94 -16.28 -3.92
CA HIS A 92 9.90 -15.30 -3.38
C HIS A 92 9.34 -14.49 -2.20
N GLY A 93 8.04 -14.57 -1.89
CA GLY A 93 7.38 -13.73 -0.90
C GLY A 93 7.14 -14.43 0.45
N ILE A 94 7.30 -13.68 1.56
CA ILE A 94 6.60 -13.94 2.82
C ILE A 94 5.36 -13.06 2.78
N HIS A 95 4.18 -13.67 2.78
CA HIS A 95 2.90 -13.04 2.50
C HIS A 95 2.15 -12.72 3.79
N ILE A 96 1.66 -11.48 3.90
CA ILE A 96 0.86 -10.98 5.04
C ILE A 96 -0.48 -10.49 4.51
N GLU A 97 -1.56 -11.11 4.95
CA GLU A 97 -2.94 -10.70 4.69
C GLU A 97 -3.43 -9.77 5.78
N MET A 98 -3.97 -8.63 5.38
CA MET A 98 -4.57 -7.62 6.25
C MET A 98 -6.08 -7.57 6.06
N ALA A 99 -6.85 -7.33 7.11
CA ALA A 99 -8.27 -7.01 6.95
C ALA A 99 -8.46 -5.73 6.11
N GLY A 100 -9.58 -5.61 5.43
CA GLY A 100 -9.89 -4.47 4.58
C GLY A 100 -9.95 -4.80 3.10
N HIS A 101 -10.15 -3.76 2.30
CA HIS A 101 -10.30 -3.84 0.85
C HIS A 101 -9.26 -3.00 0.13
N ALA A 102 -8.82 -3.44 -1.04
CA ALA A 102 -7.95 -2.67 -1.93
C ALA A 102 -8.57 -1.35 -2.41
N SER A 103 -9.89 -1.23 -2.31
CA SER A 103 -10.63 0.00 -2.65
C SER A 103 -10.62 1.07 -1.57
N GLN A 104 -10.12 0.76 -0.36
CA GLN A 104 -10.07 1.73 0.74
C GLN A 104 -9.26 2.97 0.36
N SER A 105 -9.83 4.14 0.64
CA SER A 105 -9.12 5.41 0.55
C SER A 105 -8.08 5.53 1.66
N ARG A 106 -7.15 6.47 1.51
CA ARG A 106 -6.15 6.73 2.55
C ARG A 106 -6.79 7.05 3.91
N SER A 107 -7.90 7.78 3.93
CA SER A 107 -8.59 8.13 5.19
C SER A 107 -9.21 6.92 5.88
N GLU A 108 -9.72 5.95 5.13
CA GLU A 108 -10.27 4.72 5.66
C GLU A 108 -9.19 3.83 6.28
N TRP A 109 -7.95 3.87 5.77
CA TRP A 109 -6.79 3.23 6.41
C TRP A 109 -6.35 3.90 7.74
N PHE A 110 -7.00 4.98 8.16
CA PHE A 110 -6.68 5.69 9.39
C PHE A 110 -7.83 5.69 10.42
N ASP A 111 -8.81 4.83 10.28
CA ASP A 111 -9.75 4.55 11.36
C ASP A 111 -9.09 3.78 12.51
N ASP A 112 -9.79 3.56 13.61
CA ASP A 112 -9.22 2.95 14.81
C ASP A 112 -8.81 1.48 14.58
N TYR A 113 -9.58 0.74 13.74
CA TYR A 113 -9.27 -0.65 13.42
C TYR A 113 -8.00 -0.74 12.57
N SER A 114 -7.99 -0.07 11.43
CA SER A 114 -6.87 -0.05 10.49
C SER A 114 -5.58 0.43 11.14
N ARG A 115 -5.63 1.49 11.96
CA ARG A 115 -4.43 2.00 12.68
C ARG A 115 -3.82 0.93 13.57
N THR A 116 -4.64 0.24 14.35
CA THR A 116 -4.15 -0.81 15.26
C THR A 116 -3.58 -1.99 14.47
N MET A 117 -4.27 -2.41 13.42
CA MET A 117 -3.81 -3.47 12.53
C MET A 117 -2.50 -3.09 11.82
N LEU A 118 -2.39 -1.88 11.26
CA LEU A 118 -1.17 -1.42 10.59
C LEU A 118 0.04 -1.40 11.54
N GLU A 119 -0.17 -1.11 12.82
CA GLU A 119 0.88 -1.20 13.83
C GLU A 119 1.39 -2.64 14.02
N LEU A 120 0.47 -3.61 14.10
CA LEU A 120 0.82 -5.03 14.20
C LEU A 120 1.52 -5.52 12.93
N VAL A 121 1.02 -5.14 11.75
CA VAL A 121 1.65 -5.50 10.46
C VAL A 121 3.03 -4.88 10.33
N ALA A 122 3.21 -3.63 10.76
CA ALA A 122 4.51 -2.96 10.73
C ALA A 122 5.51 -3.63 11.68
N ALA A 123 5.09 -4.00 12.88
CA ALA A 123 5.91 -4.73 13.83
C ALA A 123 6.34 -6.10 13.30
N LEU A 124 5.39 -6.86 12.74
CA LEU A 124 5.64 -8.15 12.11
C LEU A 124 6.59 -8.01 10.91
N THR A 125 6.35 -7.03 10.04
CA THR A 125 7.23 -6.75 8.88
C THR A 125 8.65 -6.41 9.34
N ALA A 126 8.81 -5.60 10.39
CA ALA A 126 10.12 -5.26 10.95
C ALA A 126 10.85 -6.49 11.48
N ASP A 127 10.14 -7.39 12.15
CA ASP A 127 10.68 -8.65 12.67
C ASP A 127 11.10 -9.59 11.53
N ILE A 128 10.26 -9.79 10.51
CA ILE A 128 10.59 -10.56 9.31
C ILE A 128 11.83 -9.97 8.62
N CYS A 129 11.85 -8.66 8.40
CA CYS A 129 12.98 -7.96 7.78
C CYS A 129 14.28 -8.19 8.58
N ALA A 130 14.20 -8.21 9.92
CA ALA A 130 15.34 -8.46 10.78
C ALA A 130 15.88 -9.88 10.62
N ARG A 131 15.01 -10.88 10.70
CA ARG A 131 15.38 -12.29 10.66
C ARG A 131 15.91 -12.73 9.29
N HIS A 132 15.34 -12.21 8.19
CA HIS A 132 15.71 -12.57 6.82
C HIS A 132 16.74 -11.63 6.17
N GLY A 133 17.23 -10.62 6.88
CA GLY A 133 18.15 -9.62 6.31
C GLY A 133 17.55 -8.88 5.11
N ILE A 134 16.25 -8.55 5.20
CA ILE A 134 15.52 -7.78 4.20
C ILE A 134 15.63 -6.28 4.56
N PRO A 135 16.09 -5.41 3.65
CA PRO A 135 16.10 -3.97 3.90
C PRO A 135 14.68 -3.42 4.08
N VAL A 136 14.51 -2.52 5.05
CA VAL A 136 13.24 -1.81 5.29
C VAL A 136 13.09 -0.72 4.23
N ARG A 137 12.61 -1.10 3.07
CA ARG A 137 12.33 -0.21 1.92
C ARG A 137 11.21 -0.79 1.06
N ILE A 138 10.42 0.08 0.46
CA ILE A 138 9.44 -0.31 -0.55
C ILE A 138 10.18 -0.46 -1.89
N LEU A 139 9.98 -1.58 -2.56
CA LEU A 139 10.59 -1.82 -3.88
C LEU A 139 9.86 -1.04 -4.98
N THR A 140 10.64 -0.41 -5.83
CA THR A 140 10.14 0.05 -7.14
C THR A 140 9.94 -1.14 -8.08
N ASP A 141 9.17 -0.97 -9.14
CA ASP A 141 8.95 -2.04 -10.14
C ASP A 141 10.26 -2.54 -10.75
N ALA A 142 11.21 -1.65 -11.00
CA ALA A 142 12.53 -2.03 -11.53
C ALA A 142 13.35 -2.87 -10.53
N GLN A 143 13.31 -2.51 -9.25
CA GLN A 143 13.98 -3.27 -8.19
C GLN A 143 13.32 -4.63 -7.96
N LEU A 144 11.98 -4.68 -8.00
CA LEU A 144 11.22 -5.93 -7.90
C LEU A 144 11.53 -6.86 -9.07
N ALA A 145 11.55 -6.35 -10.30
CA ALA A 145 11.93 -7.10 -11.50
C ALA A 145 13.37 -7.62 -11.46
N ALA A 146 14.28 -6.87 -10.80
CA ALA A 146 15.66 -7.27 -10.59
C ALA A 146 15.85 -8.27 -9.43
N GLY A 147 14.78 -8.65 -8.73
CA GLY A 147 14.83 -9.57 -7.58
C GLY A 147 15.51 -9.00 -6.34
N GLU A 148 15.55 -7.66 -6.21
CA GLU A 148 16.13 -7.02 -5.04
C GLU A 148 15.27 -7.30 -3.79
N LYS A 149 15.92 -7.30 -2.61
CA LYS A 149 15.25 -7.51 -1.34
C LYS A 149 14.50 -6.26 -0.86
N GLY A 150 13.30 -6.45 -0.33
CA GLY A 150 12.50 -5.36 0.23
C GLY A 150 11.04 -5.72 0.50
N ILE A 151 10.24 -4.71 0.72
CA ILE A 151 8.79 -4.80 0.95
C ILE A 151 8.09 -4.46 -0.37
N THR A 152 7.06 -5.21 -0.70
CA THR A 152 6.27 -5.03 -1.92
C THR A 152 4.79 -5.34 -1.68
N SER A 153 3.99 -5.37 -2.73
CA SER A 153 2.56 -5.69 -2.70
C SER A 153 2.18 -6.69 -3.78
N HIS A 154 1.03 -7.32 -3.62
CA HIS A 154 0.44 -8.13 -4.68
C HIS A 154 0.24 -7.32 -5.96
N ALA A 155 -0.27 -6.08 -5.84
CA ALA A 155 -0.39 -5.17 -6.98
C ALA A 155 0.92 -4.96 -7.75
N ALA A 156 2.05 -4.80 -7.04
CA ALA A 156 3.34 -4.62 -7.68
C ALA A 156 3.81 -5.91 -8.38
N ILE A 157 3.61 -7.07 -7.74
CA ILE A 157 3.92 -8.39 -8.34
C ILE A 157 3.08 -8.60 -9.60
N SER A 158 1.77 -8.36 -9.54
CA SER A 158 0.86 -8.47 -10.69
C SER A 158 1.31 -7.56 -11.85
N ARG A 159 1.67 -6.32 -11.54
CA ARG A 159 2.09 -5.33 -12.53
C ARG A 159 3.42 -5.70 -13.19
N VAL A 160 4.38 -6.19 -12.42
CA VAL A 160 5.74 -6.49 -12.90
C VAL A 160 5.78 -7.83 -13.65
N PHE A 161 5.20 -8.88 -13.08
CA PHE A 161 5.32 -10.24 -13.64
C PHE A 161 4.13 -10.64 -14.51
N ARG A 162 3.00 -9.92 -14.43
CA ARG A 162 1.80 -10.13 -15.26
C ARG A 162 1.20 -11.54 -15.14
N GLU A 163 1.34 -12.13 -13.97
CA GLU A 163 0.79 -13.45 -13.66
C GLU A 163 -0.63 -13.38 -13.05
N SER A 164 -1.06 -12.19 -12.65
CA SER A 164 -2.40 -11.88 -12.13
C SER A 164 -2.76 -10.42 -12.39
N ASP A 165 -3.97 -10.02 -12.00
CA ASP A 165 -4.50 -8.65 -12.13
C ASP A 165 -4.87 -8.03 -10.77
N HIS A 166 -4.35 -8.58 -9.70
CA HIS A 166 -4.60 -8.11 -8.34
C HIS A 166 -4.08 -6.69 -8.10
N THR A 167 -4.83 -5.92 -7.30
CA THR A 167 -4.55 -4.51 -7.02
C THR A 167 -4.27 -4.21 -5.55
N ASP A 168 -4.35 -5.21 -4.68
CA ASP A 168 -4.16 -5.09 -3.23
C ASP A 168 -2.70 -4.78 -2.83
N PRO A 169 -2.51 -4.05 -1.71
CA PRO A 169 -3.47 -3.50 -0.77
C PRO A 169 -4.16 -2.20 -1.26
N GLY A 170 -4.05 -1.86 -2.55
CA GLY A 170 -4.74 -0.75 -3.15
C GLY A 170 -3.98 0.58 -3.11
N TYR A 171 -4.55 1.56 -3.83
CA TYR A 171 -3.89 2.85 -4.02
C TYR A 171 -3.99 3.75 -2.78
N GLY A 172 -5.01 3.56 -1.94
CA GLY A 172 -5.17 4.30 -0.70
C GLY A 172 -4.25 3.82 0.43
N PHE A 173 -3.55 2.71 0.24
CA PHE A 173 -2.67 2.18 1.28
C PHE A 173 -1.56 3.18 1.65
N PRO A 174 -1.40 3.52 2.93
CA PRO A 174 -0.53 4.59 3.39
C PRO A 174 0.94 4.14 3.50
N TRP A 175 1.59 3.87 2.37
CA TRP A 175 2.95 3.34 2.30
C TRP A 175 4.01 4.15 3.06
N ASP A 176 3.90 5.48 3.04
CA ASP A 176 4.78 6.40 3.76
C ASP A 176 4.67 6.21 5.28
N TYR A 177 3.47 6.23 5.81
CA TYR A 177 3.18 5.95 7.22
C TYR A 177 3.62 4.53 7.58
N PHE A 178 3.23 3.53 6.79
CA PHE A 178 3.59 2.14 7.05
C PHE A 178 5.10 1.95 7.14
N LEU A 179 5.85 2.49 6.17
CA LEU A 179 7.32 2.40 6.17
C LEU A 179 7.95 3.07 7.39
N GLU A 180 7.44 4.25 7.80
CA GLU A 180 7.85 4.92 9.03
C GLU A 180 7.63 4.02 10.26
N ARG A 181 6.46 3.37 10.36
CA ARG A 181 6.16 2.46 11.47
C ARG A 181 7.08 1.24 11.48
N VAL A 182 7.33 0.62 10.32
CA VAL A 182 8.28 -0.49 10.19
C VAL A 182 9.68 -0.08 10.64
N GLN A 183 10.14 1.11 10.25
CA GLN A 183 11.44 1.64 10.68
C GLN A 183 11.48 1.91 12.19
N ALA A 184 10.41 2.45 12.77
CA ALA A 184 10.29 2.70 14.20
C ALA A 184 10.38 1.39 15.00
N HIS A 185 9.67 0.33 14.60
CA HIS A 185 9.77 -0.99 15.22
C HIS A 185 11.18 -1.60 15.05
N ARG A 186 11.76 -1.47 13.86
CA ARG A 186 13.11 -1.97 13.57
C ARG A 186 14.18 -1.35 14.47
N ASN A 187 13.99 -0.09 14.85
CA ASN A 187 14.91 0.68 15.68
C ASN A 187 14.58 0.61 17.19
N GLY A 188 13.54 -0.13 17.59
CA GLY A 188 13.09 -0.22 18.99
C GLY A 188 12.42 1.06 19.51
N ASN A 189 12.00 1.96 18.62
CA ASN A 189 11.38 3.25 18.95
C ASN A 189 9.84 3.22 18.91
N ALA A 190 9.23 2.05 18.73
CA ALA A 190 7.79 1.87 18.70
C ALA A 190 7.34 0.82 19.72
N ASN A 191 6.18 1.05 20.35
CA ASN A 191 5.49 0.10 21.20
C ASN A 191 4.23 -0.39 20.48
N ILE A 192 3.94 -1.68 20.58
CA ILE A 192 2.71 -2.31 20.03
C ILE A 192 1.48 -1.95 20.90
N SER A 193 1.61 -1.15 21.92
CA SER A 193 0.45 -0.69 22.68
C SER A 193 -0.49 0.06 21.76
N ALA A 194 -1.74 -0.43 21.67
CA ALA A 194 -2.87 0.32 21.16
C ALA A 194 -3.04 1.57 22.03
N GLY A 195 -2.22 2.54 21.81
CA GLY A 195 -2.17 3.80 22.52
C GLY A 195 -2.46 4.91 21.52
N ALA A 196 -3.05 5.98 22.04
CA ALA A 196 -3.47 7.19 21.37
C ALA A 196 -2.74 7.46 20.06
N PRO A 197 -3.45 7.91 19.02
CA PRO A 197 -2.84 8.21 17.73
C PRO A 197 -1.54 8.97 17.98
N PRO A 198 -0.41 8.61 17.33
CA PRO A 198 0.71 9.51 17.30
C PRO A 198 0.14 10.85 16.85
N ALA A 199 0.37 11.88 17.64
CA ALA A 199 0.11 13.24 17.17
C ALA A 199 0.67 13.26 15.76
N PRO A 200 -0.07 13.77 14.76
CA PRO A 200 0.40 13.78 13.39
C PRO A 200 1.85 14.18 13.45
N ALA A 201 2.73 13.37 12.85
CA ALA A 201 4.15 13.70 12.77
C ALA A 201 4.18 15.17 12.44
N PRO A 202 5.02 16.00 13.10
CA PRO A 202 5.02 17.41 12.80
C PRO A 202 5.12 17.46 11.29
N GLN A 203 4.00 17.72 10.64
CA GLN A 203 3.99 18.12 9.26
C GLN A 203 5.06 19.17 9.28
N GLN A 204 6.13 18.92 8.56
CA GLN A 204 7.08 19.99 8.26
C GLN A 204 6.17 21.13 7.87
N ALA A 205 6.07 22.12 8.76
CA ALA A 205 4.98 23.09 8.73
C ALA A 205 4.83 23.50 7.28
N ALA A 206 3.74 23.10 6.67
CA ALA A 206 3.32 23.71 5.43
C ALA A 206 3.42 25.20 5.74
N PRO A 207 4.17 25.98 4.97
CA PRO A 207 4.37 27.39 5.31
C PRO A 207 3.00 27.92 5.68
N ALA A 208 2.89 28.51 6.89
CA ALA A 208 1.64 28.88 7.55
C ALA A 208 0.67 29.37 6.51
N GLN A 209 -0.47 28.66 6.39
CA GLN A 209 -1.48 28.96 5.37
C GLN A 209 -1.86 30.43 5.54
N PRO A 210 -1.62 31.28 4.55
CA PRO A 210 -2.02 32.68 4.66
C PRO A 210 -3.53 32.73 4.90
N ALA A 211 -3.98 33.57 5.79
CA ALA A 211 -5.39 33.78 6.10
C ALA A 211 -6.14 34.25 4.85
N GLY A 212 -6.87 33.36 4.18
CA GLY A 212 -7.66 33.60 2.98
C GLY A 212 -7.21 32.78 1.77
N PRO A 213 -8.09 32.58 0.78
CA PRO A 213 -7.75 31.83 -0.43
C PRO A 213 -6.62 32.55 -1.18
N THR A 214 -5.43 31.96 -1.17
CA THR A 214 -4.25 32.53 -1.86
C THR A 214 -3.83 31.53 -2.94
N PRO A 215 -3.76 31.96 -4.21
CA PRO A 215 -3.26 31.11 -5.29
C PRO A 215 -1.85 30.58 -5.03
N LEU A 216 -1.59 29.38 -5.46
CA LEU A 216 -0.25 28.79 -5.39
C LEU A 216 0.73 29.58 -6.27
N PRO A 217 1.99 29.71 -5.86
CA PRO A 217 3.03 30.29 -6.71
C PRO A 217 3.16 29.55 -8.03
N ASN A 218 3.15 30.29 -9.15
CA ASN A 218 3.23 29.74 -10.48
C ASN A 218 4.62 29.09 -10.75
N GLY A 219 4.66 27.92 -11.34
CA GLY A 219 5.87 27.20 -11.70
C GLY A 219 6.57 26.49 -10.55
N VAL A 220 6.00 26.50 -9.34
CA VAL A 220 6.56 25.78 -8.20
C VAL A 220 6.02 24.36 -8.16
N TRP A 221 6.91 23.37 -8.13
CA TRP A 221 6.58 21.96 -7.99
C TRP A 221 6.38 21.60 -6.53
N TYR A 222 5.31 20.87 -6.25
CA TYR A 222 5.00 20.30 -4.94
C TYR A 222 4.97 18.79 -5.02
N ASN A 223 5.73 18.14 -4.15
CA ASN A 223 5.67 16.69 -4.00
C ASN A 223 4.42 16.35 -3.17
N ALA A 224 3.49 15.65 -3.78
CA ALA A 224 2.30 15.12 -3.13
C ALA A 224 1.87 13.86 -3.86
N ARG A 225 1.27 12.93 -3.16
CA ARG A 225 0.77 11.70 -3.75
C ARG A 225 -0.66 11.47 -3.31
N GLY A 226 -1.49 11.06 -4.23
CA GLY A 226 -2.88 10.78 -3.96
C GLY A 226 -3.57 10.14 -5.15
N TRP A 227 -4.85 9.87 -4.96
CA TRP A 227 -5.77 9.49 -6.01
C TRP A 227 -6.75 10.62 -6.24
N PHE A 228 -6.86 11.08 -7.46
CA PHE A 228 -7.84 12.10 -7.86
C PHE A 228 -8.96 11.45 -8.65
N THR A 229 -10.21 11.71 -8.27
CA THR A 229 -11.40 11.29 -8.99
C THR A 229 -12.05 12.50 -9.65
N ALA A 230 -12.13 12.48 -10.97
CA ALA A 230 -12.72 13.56 -11.76
C ALA A 230 -14.25 13.62 -11.60
N ASP A 231 -14.83 14.82 -11.50
CA ASP A 231 -16.27 15.03 -11.54
C ASP A 231 -16.80 15.37 -12.95
N ARG A 232 -15.89 15.57 -13.89
CA ARG A 232 -16.12 15.94 -15.29
C ARG A 232 -15.07 15.33 -16.20
N ARG A 233 -15.15 15.62 -17.50
CA ARG A 233 -14.08 15.26 -18.44
C ARG A 233 -12.88 16.17 -18.23
N LEU A 234 -11.71 15.57 -17.98
CA LEU A 234 -10.42 16.24 -17.84
C LEU A 234 -9.47 15.75 -18.92
N GLU A 235 -8.67 16.66 -19.46
CA GLU A 235 -7.67 16.36 -20.48
C GLU A 235 -6.34 15.97 -19.88
N VAL A 236 -5.69 14.97 -20.48
CA VAL A 236 -4.32 14.55 -20.14
C VAL A 236 -3.37 15.18 -21.16
N SER A 237 -2.38 15.93 -20.67
CA SER A 237 -1.40 16.64 -21.50
C SER A 237 0.03 16.15 -21.27
N ALA A 238 0.93 16.46 -22.20
CA ALA A 238 2.36 16.22 -22.04
C ALA A 238 3.06 17.27 -21.15
N ASP A 239 2.45 18.42 -21.01
CA ASP A 239 2.95 19.59 -20.28
C ASP A 239 1.79 20.35 -19.62
N THR A 240 2.05 21.52 -19.07
CA THR A 240 1.05 22.38 -18.41
C THR A 240 0.52 23.51 -19.27
N GLU A 241 0.73 23.45 -20.60
CA GLU A 241 0.19 24.44 -21.51
C GLU A 241 -1.28 24.12 -21.85
N VAL A 242 -2.14 25.15 -21.79
CA VAL A 242 -3.58 24.99 -21.94
C VAL A 242 -3.98 24.53 -23.36
N ASP A 243 -3.19 24.92 -24.35
CA ASP A 243 -3.44 24.59 -25.76
C ASP A 243 -2.67 23.36 -26.25
N SER A 244 -2.00 22.63 -25.34
CA SER A 244 -1.32 21.40 -25.70
C SER A 244 -2.31 20.33 -26.19
N PRO A 245 -1.96 19.55 -27.21
CA PRO A 245 -2.81 18.47 -27.70
C PRO A 245 -3.12 17.47 -26.59
N ALA A 246 -4.40 17.14 -26.42
CA ALA A 246 -4.81 16.12 -25.47
C ALA A 246 -4.27 14.74 -25.87
N LEU A 247 -3.61 14.06 -24.95
CA LEU A 247 -3.09 12.70 -25.10
C LEU A 247 -4.10 11.63 -24.67
N GLY A 248 -5.13 12.04 -23.94
CA GLY A 248 -6.18 11.19 -23.40
C GLY A 248 -7.13 11.99 -22.54
N TYR A 249 -8.06 11.29 -21.89
CA TYR A 249 -9.09 11.93 -21.09
C TYR A 249 -9.44 11.07 -19.87
N TYR A 250 -9.73 11.71 -18.75
CA TYR A 250 -10.50 11.15 -17.65
C TYR A 250 -11.94 11.63 -17.76
N THR A 251 -12.90 10.76 -17.49
CA THR A 251 -14.33 11.09 -17.48
C THR A 251 -14.84 11.19 -16.05
N ALA A 252 -16.02 11.78 -15.85
CA ALA A 252 -16.64 11.83 -14.53
C ALA A 252 -16.70 10.43 -13.89
N GLY A 253 -16.28 10.33 -12.64
CA GLY A 253 -16.18 9.09 -11.88
C GLY A 253 -14.93 8.25 -12.14
N SER A 254 -14.12 8.58 -13.16
CA SER A 254 -12.80 7.97 -13.34
C SER A 254 -11.72 8.77 -12.63
N GLY A 255 -10.57 8.14 -12.34
CA GLY A 255 -9.52 8.82 -11.59
C GLY A 255 -8.13 8.32 -11.95
N PHE A 256 -7.13 8.93 -11.31
CA PHE A 256 -5.72 8.60 -11.51
C PHE A 256 -4.90 8.90 -10.27
N ASN A 257 -3.80 8.16 -10.11
CA ASN A 257 -2.78 8.49 -9.14
C ASN A 257 -1.94 9.66 -9.62
N TYR A 258 -1.59 10.55 -8.70
CA TYR A 258 -0.61 11.60 -8.95
C TYR A 258 0.55 11.49 -7.97
N ASP A 259 1.73 11.98 -8.37
CA ASP A 259 2.96 11.98 -7.59
C ASP A 259 3.50 13.38 -7.31
N GLY A 260 2.78 14.40 -7.77
CA GLY A 260 3.06 15.80 -7.52
C GLY A 260 2.07 16.71 -8.23
N TYR A 261 2.17 18.00 -7.94
CA TYR A 261 1.38 19.03 -8.59
C TYR A 261 2.16 20.32 -8.78
N ILE A 262 1.68 21.14 -9.69
CA ILE A 262 2.23 22.43 -10.04
C ILE A 262 1.11 23.39 -10.40
N ALA A 263 1.23 24.65 -9.99
CA ALA A 263 0.39 25.72 -10.51
C ALA A 263 1.02 26.30 -11.77
N ALA A 264 0.29 26.32 -12.86
CA ALA A 264 0.72 26.91 -14.13
C ALA A 264 -0.48 27.39 -14.96
N ASN A 265 -0.27 28.48 -15.67
CA ASN A 265 -1.26 29.03 -16.61
C ASN A 265 -2.67 29.21 -16.03
N GLY A 266 -2.75 29.59 -14.74
CA GLY A 266 -4.02 29.84 -14.05
C GLY A 266 -4.72 28.60 -13.49
N TYR A 267 -4.11 27.41 -13.61
CA TYR A 267 -4.67 26.16 -13.13
C TYR A 267 -3.73 25.47 -12.16
N VAL A 268 -4.29 24.55 -11.36
CA VAL A 268 -3.56 23.52 -10.64
C VAL A 268 -3.53 22.26 -11.48
N TRP A 269 -2.34 21.74 -11.73
CA TRP A 269 -2.07 20.56 -12.54
C TRP A 269 -1.57 19.46 -11.65
N LEU A 270 -2.32 18.36 -11.52
CA LEU A 270 -1.80 17.12 -10.97
C LEU A 270 -0.95 16.41 -12.02
N SER A 271 0.09 15.74 -11.57
CA SER A 271 1.05 15.09 -12.46
C SER A 271 1.37 13.68 -12.01
N TYR A 272 1.63 12.81 -12.99
CA TYR A 272 2.03 11.44 -12.78
C TYR A 272 2.96 10.96 -13.89
N VAL A 273 3.76 9.94 -13.61
CA VAL A 273 4.52 9.23 -14.64
C VAL A 273 3.59 8.22 -15.28
N SER A 274 3.36 8.36 -16.61
CA SER A 274 2.48 7.46 -17.34
C SER A 274 3.11 6.06 -17.42
N TRP A 275 2.27 5.07 -17.68
CA TRP A 275 2.70 3.70 -17.92
C TRP A 275 3.77 3.56 -19.04
N ALA A 276 3.74 4.44 -20.04
CA ALA A 276 4.71 4.46 -21.13
C ALA A 276 6.02 5.20 -20.78
N GLY A 277 6.17 5.66 -19.52
CA GLY A 277 7.37 6.34 -19.02
C GLY A 277 7.33 7.86 -19.01
N PRO A 278 6.76 8.60 -19.98
CA PRO A 278 6.70 10.05 -19.92
C PRO A 278 5.74 10.57 -18.85
N ARG A 279 6.12 11.71 -18.23
CA ARG A 279 5.25 12.42 -17.30
C ARG A 279 4.02 12.97 -18.01
N ARG A 280 2.89 13.02 -17.29
CA ARG A 280 1.61 13.55 -17.74
C ARG A 280 1.09 14.56 -16.74
N TYR A 281 0.26 15.46 -17.24
CA TYR A 281 -0.34 16.55 -16.48
C TYR A 281 -1.84 16.59 -16.74
N VAL A 282 -2.61 16.86 -15.70
CA VAL A 282 -4.06 16.99 -15.77
C VAL A 282 -4.45 18.23 -14.99
N ALA A 283 -5.04 19.23 -15.65
CA ALA A 283 -5.62 20.37 -14.96
C ALA A 283 -6.84 19.90 -14.14
N VAL A 284 -6.85 20.21 -12.84
CA VAL A 284 -7.89 19.74 -11.91
C VAL A 284 -8.68 20.85 -11.25
N GLY A 285 -8.43 22.08 -11.59
CA GLY A 285 -9.16 23.25 -11.09
C GLY A 285 -8.40 24.55 -11.35
N PRO A 286 -9.06 25.71 -11.17
CA PRO A 286 -8.39 27.01 -11.22
C PRO A 286 -7.41 27.15 -10.04
N ASN A 287 -6.32 27.87 -10.27
CA ASN A 287 -5.38 28.24 -9.20
C ASN A 287 -5.87 29.53 -8.52
N ASP A 288 -6.97 29.44 -7.80
CA ASP A 288 -7.60 30.57 -7.07
C ASP A 288 -7.44 30.47 -5.55
N GLY A 289 -6.70 29.47 -5.08
CA GLY A 289 -6.44 29.21 -3.67
C GLY A 289 -7.59 28.55 -2.93
N ARG A 290 -8.61 28.04 -3.63
CA ARG A 290 -9.82 27.44 -3.06
C ARG A 290 -9.89 25.96 -3.38
N GLU A 291 -10.12 25.12 -2.37
CA GLU A 291 -10.29 23.68 -2.55
C GLU A 291 -11.66 23.31 -3.15
N ASP A 292 -12.70 24.14 -2.90
CA ASP A 292 -14.06 23.92 -3.38
C ASP A 292 -14.25 24.19 -4.89
N THR A 293 -13.21 24.68 -5.58
CA THR A 293 -13.23 24.92 -7.02
C THR A 293 -12.55 23.85 -7.83
N THR A 294 -12.05 22.80 -7.20
CA THR A 294 -11.47 21.63 -7.90
C THR A 294 -12.51 20.87 -8.72
N TRP A 295 -12.07 20.27 -9.82
CA TRP A 295 -12.92 19.53 -10.75
C TRP A 295 -12.99 18.03 -10.42
N GLY A 296 -13.04 17.74 -9.12
CA GLY A 296 -13.09 16.39 -8.56
C GLY A 296 -12.73 16.36 -7.09
N THR A 297 -12.37 15.18 -6.59
CA THR A 297 -12.03 14.93 -5.18
C THR A 297 -10.70 14.18 -5.06
N GLY A 298 -10.03 14.36 -3.93
CA GLY A 298 -8.77 13.66 -3.64
C GLY A 298 -7.51 14.52 -3.85
N PHE A 299 -7.70 15.84 -3.93
CA PHE A 299 -6.61 16.82 -3.95
C PHE A 299 -6.93 17.97 -3.01
#